data_535863d40363caeb73bc93576711f6af
#
_entry.id   535863d40363caeb73bc93576711f6af
#
_cell.length_a   1.000
_cell.length_b   1.000
_cell.length_c   1.000
_cell.angle_alpha   90.00
_cell.angle_beta   90.00
_cell.angle_gamma   90.00
#
_symmetry.space_group_name_H-M   'P 1'
#
loop_
_entity.id
_entity.type
_entity.pdbx_description
1 polymer ?
#
loop_
_entity_poly.entity_id
_entity_poly.type
_entity_poly.pdbx_seq_one_letter_code
_entity_poly.pdbx_strand_id
1 'polypeptide(L)'
;MRRRVIALVASVLLLAGCGSGGVKPFALVASSNQSIGVGTQRVMFALIDPESDQFLAAPDREASLELSDENGSPLGTYPMEFVWTVPEVRGLYVARLEIPAAGTYQATIDADGLSTAGPVGLVAFEDPPLIQPGEVAPQSETRTSAQYPDLSIITSDPDPDPAMYEVSVAEAVSDGTPAVIVFATPAFCVSETCGPLLDQVKAFRPDYPGVDFVHVEIYQDLQVESFEDLTAVPATDEWGLPSEPWVFVVDESGRVTASFEGAASDAELRAAIDAALP
;
A
#
# COMPACT_ATOMS: atom_id res chain seq x y z
N MET A 1 -73.90 -26.56 40.91
CA MET A 1 -73.20 -26.70 39.62
C MET A 1 -72.21 -25.53 39.45
N ARG A 2 -70.93 -25.78 39.77
CA ARG A 2 -69.86 -24.76 39.64
C ARG A 2 -69.14 -24.94 38.26
N ARG A 3 -69.30 -24.05 37.33
CA ARG A 3 -68.56 -24.04 36.08
C ARG A 3 -67.13 -23.47 36.29
N ARG A 4 -66.13 -24.31 36.04
CA ARG A 4 -64.73 -23.87 36.01
C ARG A 4 -64.43 -23.34 34.65
N VAL A 5 -64.01 -22.06 34.59
CA VAL A 5 -63.50 -21.40 33.42
C VAL A 5 -61.99 -21.66 33.40
N ILE A 6 -61.49 -22.39 32.39
CA ILE A 6 -60.08 -22.60 32.13
C ILE A 6 -59.61 -21.44 31.25
N ALA A 7 -58.79 -20.59 31.80
CA ALA A 7 -58.10 -19.55 31.04
C ALA A 7 -56.86 -20.13 30.36
N LEU A 8 -56.87 -20.16 29.04
CA LEU A 8 -55.72 -20.54 28.23
C LEU A 8 -54.78 -19.32 28.14
N VAL A 9 -53.63 -19.39 28.79
CA VAL A 9 -52.57 -18.38 28.65
C VAL A 9 -51.75 -18.78 27.42
N ALA A 10 -51.91 -18.04 26.32
CA ALA A 10 -51.07 -18.14 25.13
C ALA A 10 -49.76 -17.42 25.40
N SER A 11 -48.67 -18.17 25.65
CA SER A 11 -47.32 -17.60 25.70
C SER A 11 -46.85 -17.27 24.28
N VAL A 12 -46.80 -15.99 23.94
CA VAL A 12 -46.15 -15.49 22.76
C VAL A 12 -44.64 -15.49 23.00
N LEU A 13 -43.93 -16.48 22.45
CA LEU A 13 -42.46 -16.44 22.34
C LEU A 13 -42.10 -15.34 21.33
N LEU A 14 -41.67 -14.20 21.83
CA LEU A 14 -40.92 -13.19 21.05
C LEU A 14 -39.54 -13.79 20.75
N LEU A 15 -39.37 -14.33 19.56
CA LEU A 15 -38.05 -14.57 18.98
C LEU A 15 -37.42 -13.20 18.73
N ALA A 16 -36.62 -12.72 19.70
CA ALA A 16 -35.69 -11.63 19.47
C ALA A 16 -34.64 -12.19 18.49
N GLY A 17 -34.84 -11.94 17.22
CA GLY A 17 -33.77 -12.07 16.23
C GLY A 17 -32.67 -11.07 16.61
N CYS A 18 -31.58 -11.54 17.20
CA CYS A 18 -30.34 -10.79 17.26
C CYS A 18 -29.84 -10.67 15.83
N GLY A 19 -30.32 -9.68 15.11
CA GLY A 19 -29.58 -9.17 13.97
C GLY A 19 -28.30 -8.56 14.53
N SER A 20 -27.18 -9.16 14.29
CA SER A 20 -25.87 -8.53 14.48
C SER A 20 -25.79 -7.39 13.49
N GLY A 21 -26.32 -6.24 13.88
CA GLY A 21 -26.15 -4.99 13.13
C GLY A 21 -24.73 -4.52 13.29
N GLY A 22 -23.79 -5.20 12.64
CA GLY A 22 -22.43 -4.70 12.49
C GLY A 22 -22.42 -3.43 11.63
N VAL A 23 -21.45 -2.57 11.84
CA VAL A 23 -21.19 -1.42 10.95
C VAL A 23 -21.09 -1.96 9.51
N LYS A 24 -21.80 -1.34 8.57
CA LYS A 24 -21.67 -1.64 7.14
C LYS A 24 -20.59 -0.78 6.53
N PRO A 25 -19.37 -1.31 6.36
CA PRO A 25 -18.26 -0.52 5.85
C PRO A 25 -18.42 -0.21 4.36
N PHE A 26 -17.78 0.88 3.97
CA PHE A 26 -17.51 1.20 2.59
C PHE A 26 -16.09 0.72 2.26
N ALA A 27 -15.94 -0.06 1.19
CA ALA A 27 -14.65 -0.53 0.72
C ALA A 27 -14.11 0.37 -0.39
N LEU A 28 -12.80 0.67 -0.33
CA LEU A 28 -12.05 1.37 -1.37
C LEU A 28 -10.82 0.55 -1.75
N VAL A 29 -10.48 0.51 -3.03
CA VAL A 29 -9.14 0.15 -3.48
C VAL A 29 -8.23 1.33 -3.13
N ALA A 30 -7.27 1.10 -2.23
CA ALA A 30 -6.31 2.11 -1.79
C ALA A 30 -5.03 2.12 -2.64
N SER A 31 -4.77 1.04 -3.41
CA SER A 31 -3.74 1.04 -4.45
C SER A 31 -4.17 1.85 -5.66
N SER A 32 -3.21 2.48 -6.31
CA SER A 32 -3.44 3.16 -7.58
C SER A 32 -3.89 2.20 -8.66
N ASN A 33 -4.97 2.52 -9.35
CA ASN A 33 -5.49 1.67 -10.43
C ASN A 33 -4.47 1.43 -11.56
N GLN A 34 -3.53 2.36 -11.76
CA GLN A 34 -2.50 2.25 -12.81
C GLN A 34 -1.30 1.38 -12.42
N SER A 35 -1.26 0.89 -11.19
CA SER A 35 -0.19 0.01 -10.70
C SER A 35 -0.51 -1.47 -10.80
N ILE A 36 -1.77 -1.84 -11.05
CA ILE A 36 -2.22 -3.22 -11.03
C ILE A 36 -2.04 -3.86 -12.40
N GLY A 37 -1.16 -4.85 -12.47
CA GLY A 37 -0.89 -5.64 -13.67
C GLY A 37 -1.54 -7.03 -13.66
N VAL A 38 -1.12 -7.87 -14.60
CA VAL A 38 -1.47 -9.30 -14.67
C VAL A 38 -0.50 -10.09 -13.78
N GLY A 39 -0.94 -11.25 -13.29
CA GLY A 39 -0.17 -12.11 -12.36
C GLY A 39 -0.45 -11.83 -10.90
N THR A 40 0.52 -12.13 -10.03
CA THR A 40 0.40 -11.91 -8.60
C THR A 40 0.55 -10.42 -8.28
N GLN A 41 -0.51 -9.79 -7.79
CA GLN A 41 -0.55 -8.36 -7.49
C GLN A 41 -0.82 -8.12 -6.01
N ARG A 42 -0.04 -7.20 -5.41
CA ARG A 42 -0.26 -6.70 -4.06
C ARG A 42 -1.20 -5.51 -4.11
N VAL A 43 -2.42 -5.67 -3.58
CA VAL A 43 -3.45 -4.63 -3.64
C VAL A 43 -3.89 -4.26 -2.23
N MET A 44 -3.95 -2.96 -1.95
CA MET A 44 -4.40 -2.43 -0.67
C MET A 44 -5.87 -2.01 -0.73
N PHE A 45 -6.56 -2.22 0.40
CA PHE A 45 -7.97 -1.87 0.57
C PHE A 45 -8.20 -1.13 1.88
N ALA A 46 -8.95 -0.04 1.80
CA ALA A 46 -9.50 0.64 2.96
C ALA A 46 -10.92 0.14 3.24
N LEU A 47 -11.23 -0.08 4.53
CA LEU A 47 -12.59 -0.20 5.02
C LEU A 47 -12.90 1.05 5.85
N ILE A 48 -13.94 1.76 5.47
CA ILE A 48 -14.30 3.05 6.08
C ILE A 48 -15.73 2.98 6.61
N ASP A 49 -15.95 3.47 7.80
CA ASP A 49 -17.28 3.71 8.35
C ASP A 49 -17.91 4.94 7.65
N PRO A 50 -18.99 4.77 6.88
CA PRO A 50 -19.60 5.87 6.14
C PRO A 50 -20.27 6.94 7.02
N GLU A 51 -20.47 6.67 8.32
CA GLU A 51 -21.06 7.62 9.25
C GLU A 51 -20.04 8.50 9.97
N SER A 52 -18.83 7.96 10.20
CA SER A 52 -17.78 8.63 10.98
C SER A 52 -16.50 8.91 10.19
N ASP A 53 -16.39 8.45 8.94
CA ASP A 53 -15.18 8.48 8.09
C ASP A 53 -13.95 7.79 8.73
N GLN A 54 -14.18 6.92 9.73
CA GLN A 54 -13.09 6.19 10.40
C GLN A 54 -12.66 4.97 9.60
N PHE A 55 -11.35 4.73 9.59
CA PHE A 55 -10.76 3.50 9.08
C PHE A 55 -11.08 2.34 10.04
N LEU A 56 -11.59 1.25 9.49
CA LEU A 56 -12.07 0.10 10.25
C LEU A 56 -11.10 -1.09 10.21
N ALA A 57 -10.02 -1.01 9.43
CA ALA A 57 -8.96 -2.02 9.47
C ALA A 57 -8.29 -2.02 10.85
N ALA A 58 -8.05 -3.21 11.41
CA ALA A 58 -7.44 -3.37 12.72
C ALA A 58 -6.55 -4.62 12.76
N PRO A 59 -5.45 -4.60 13.55
CA PRO A 59 -4.48 -5.69 13.57
C PRO A 59 -5.00 -7.00 14.15
N ASP A 60 -6.06 -6.93 14.96
CA ASP A 60 -6.74 -8.06 15.63
C ASP A 60 -8.03 -8.51 14.91
N ARG A 61 -8.32 -7.95 13.73
CA ARG A 61 -9.49 -8.29 12.93
C ARG A 61 -9.06 -9.08 11.70
N GLU A 62 -9.46 -10.35 11.63
CA GLU A 62 -9.26 -11.17 10.44
C GLU A 62 -10.13 -10.64 9.29
N ALA A 63 -9.55 -10.66 8.09
CA ALA A 63 -10.24 -10.23 6.87
C ALA A 63 -9.89 -11.13 5.70
N SER A 64 -10.84 -11.26 4.78
CA SER A 64 -10.67 -11.97 3.51
C SER A 64 -11.35 -11.22 2.37
N LEU A 65 -10.86 -11.43 1.15
CA LEU A 65 -11.38 -10.84 -0.05
C LEU A 65 -11.81 -11.94 -1.03
N GLU A 66 -13.04 -11.87 -1.53
CA GLU A 66 -13.49 -12.61 -2.69
C GLU A 66 -13.29 -11.75 -3.94
N LEU A 67 -12.52 -12.26 -4.91
CA LEU A 67 -12.32 -11.66 -6.22
C LEU A 67 -13.25 -12.31 -7.22
N SER A 68 -13.92 -11.52 -8.05
CA SER A 68 -14.75 -11.97 -9.17
C SER A 68 -14.43 -11.19 -10.45
N ASP A 69 -14.79 -11.76 -11.60
CA ASP A 69 -14.70 -11.08 -12.88
C ASP A 69 -15.81 -10.00 -13.02
N GLU A 70 -15.81 -9.28 -14.13
CA GLU A 70 -16.81 -8.23 -14.43
C GLU A 70 -18.26 -8.75 -14.44
N ASN A 71 -18.48 -10.06 -14.66
CA ASN A 71 -19.78 -10.70 -14.69
C ASN A 71 -20.20 -11.26 -13.32
N GLY A 72 -19.35 -11.11 -12.29
CA GLY A 72 -19.56 -11.63 -10.95
C GLY A 72 -19.22 -13.12 -10.80
N SER A 73 -18.49 -13.71 -11.74
CA SER A 73 -18.01 -15.10 -11.59
C SER A 73 -16.83 -15.12 -10.62
N PRO A 74 -16.86 -15.94 -9.55
CA PRO A 74 -15.79 -15.96 -8.56
C PRO A 74 -14.49 -16.51 -9.16
N LEU A 75 -13.37 -15.86 -8.85
CA LEU A 75 -12.01 -16.24 -9.28
C LEU A 75 -11.20 -16.81 -8.11
N GLY A 76 -11.47 -16.36 -6.89
CA GLY A 76 -10.78 -16.85 -5.71
C GLY A 76 -11.10 -16.07 -4.44
N THR A 77 -10.72 -16.65 -3.31
CA THR A 77 -10.78 -15.99 -1.99
C THR A 77 -9.36 -15.87 -1.45
N TYR A 78 -8.99 -14.69 -1.00
CA TYR A 78 -7.64 -14.34 -0.59
C TYR A 78 -7.65 -13.85 0.86
N PRO A 79 -6.75 -14.33 1.72
CA PRO A 79 -6.56 -13.73 3.05
C PRO A 79 -6.05 -12.31 2.89
N MET A 80 -6.42 -11.46 3.83
CA MET A 80 -5.94 -10.09 3.89
C MET A 80 -5.09 -9.89 5.13
N GLU A 81 -3.97 -9.19 4.97
CA GLU A 81 -3.06 -8.85 6.05
C GLU A 81 -3.25 -7.38 6.43
N PHE A 82 -3.25 -7.10 7.73
CA PHE A 82 -3.30 -5.74 8.22
C PHE A 82 -1.91 -5.09 8.13
N VAL A 83 -1.85 -3.85 7.63
CA VAL A 83 -0.62 -3.04 7.56
C VAL A 83 -0.90 -1.63 8.08
N TRP A 84 -0.05 -1.13 8.96
CA TRP A 84 -0.07 0.27 9.37
C TRP A 84 0.40 1.18 8.23
N THR A 85 -0.40 2.19 7.89
CA THR A 85 -0.01 3.30 6.99
C THR A 85 0.51 4.49 7.79
N VAL A 86 -0.07 4.72 8.95
CA VAL A 86 0.45 5.64 9.97
C VAL A 86 0.44 4.85 11.29
N PRO A 87 1.60 4.56 11.88
CA PRO A 87 1.72 3.70 13.06
C PRO A 87 0.76 4.08 14.18
N GLU A 88 0.02 3.10 14.70
CA GLU A 88 -0.98 3.20 15.78
C GLU A 88 -2.17 4.15 15.49
N VAL A 89 -2.25 4.77 14.31
CA VAL A 89 -3.29 5.73 13.93
C VAL A 89 -4.18 5.19 12.82
N ARG A 90 -3.57 4.70 11.73
CA ARG A 90 -4.31 4.28 10.53
C ARG A 90 -3.66 3.07 9.89
N GLY A 91 -4.47 2.06 9.57
CA GLY A 91 -4.04 0.89 8.81
C GLY A 91 -5.00 0.54 7.69
N LEU A 92 -4.53 -0.33 6.82
CA LEU A 92 -5.26 -0.86 5.67
C LEU A 92 -5.13 -2.38 5.67
N TYR A 93 -5.91 -3.02 4.81
CA TYR A 93 -5.72 -4.43 4.49
C TYR A 93 -5.01 -4.59 3.15
N VAL A 94 -4.12 -5.57 3.07
CA VAL A 94 -3.38 -5.96 1.87
C VAL A 94 -3.82 -7.35 1.47
N ALA A 95 -4.14 -7.55 0.19
CA ALA A 95 -4.34 -8.86 -0.41
C ALA A 95 -3.32 -9.09 -1.53
N ARG A 96 -2.85 -10.35 -1.67
CA ARG A 96 -2.06 -10.79 -2.83
C ARG A 96 -2.99 -11.53 -3.78
N LEU A 97 -3.38 -10.84 -4.85
CA LEU A 97 -4.38 -11.31 -5.80
C LEU A 97 -3.70 -11.97 -7.01
N GLU A 98 -4.25 -13.07 -7.50
CA GLU A 98 -3.88 -13.63 -8.78
C GLU A 98 -4.80 -13.05 -9.86
N ILE A 99 -4.26 -12.17 -10.68
CA ILE A 99 -4.99 -11.50 -11.78
C ILE A 99 -4.70 -12.24 -13.09
N PRO A 100 -5.69 -12.98 -13.65
CA PRO A 100 -5.43 -13.86 -14.78
C PRO A 100 -5.25 -13.14 -16.13
N ALA A 101 -5.79 -11.94 -16.29
CA ALA A 101 -5.72 -11.14 -17.52
C ALA A 101 -5.99 -9.66 -17.23
N ALA A 102 -5.66 -8.79 -18.17
CA ALA A 102 -6.09 -7.40 -18.11
C ALA A 102 -7.63 -7.31 -18.21
N GLY A 103 -8.21 -6.39 -17.43
CA GLY A 103 -9.67 -6.24 -17.39
C GLY A 103 -10.19 -5.63 -16.10
N THR A 104 -11.51 -5.66 -15.95
CA THR A 104 -12.20 -5.15 -14.74
C THR A 104 -12.59 -6.31 -13.84
N TYR A 105 -12.36 -6.14 -12.56
CA TYR A 105 -12.66 -7.11 -11.51
C TYR A 105 -13.48 -6.45 -10.41
N GLN A 106 -14.12 -7.29 -9.59
CA GLN A 106 -14.85 -6.87 -8.42
C GLN A 106 -14.29 -7.57 -7.18
N ALA A 107 -14.11 -6.82 -6.11
CA ALA A 107 -13.67 -7.34 -4.83
C ALA A 107 -14.76 -7.14 -3.78
N THR A 108 -15.04 -8.19 -3.02
CA THR A 108 -15.95 -8.17 -1.88
C THR A 108 -15.17 -8.58 -0.65
N ILE A 109 -15.27 -7.81 0.43
CA ILE A 109 -14.43 -7.98 1.62
C ILE A 109 -15.29 -8.36 2.81
N ASP A 110 -14.95 -9.47 3.44
CA ASP A 110 -15.46 -9.88 4.74
C ASP A 110 -14.39 -9.63 5.82
N ALA A 111 -14.79 -8.96 6.91
CA ALA A 111 -13.92 -8.68 8.03
C ALA A 111 -14.67 -8.89 9.34
N ASP A 112 -14.03 -9.52 10.32
CA ASP A 112 -14.66 -9.93 11.57
C ASP A 112 -15.34 -8.77 12.30
N GLY A 113 -16.59 -9.00 12.71
CA GLY A 113 -17.40 -8.01 13.42
C GLY A 113 -17.97 -6.89 12.54
N LEU A 114 -17.75 -6.92 11.23
CA LEU A 114 -18.34 -5.99 10.26
C LEU A 114 -19.34 -6.72 9.36
N SER A 115 -20.21 -5.95 8.69
CA SER A 115 -20.97 -6.46 7.56
C SER A 115 -20.08 -6.49 6.32
N THR A 116 -20.36 -7.41 5.39
CA THR A 116 -19.64 -7.52 4.11
C THR A 116 -19.59 -6.17 3.38
N ALA A 117 -18.40 -5.78 2.94
CA ALA A 117 -18.12 -4.56 2.21
C ALA A 117 -17.93 -4.82 0.72
N GLY A 118 -18.42 -3.93 -0.11
CA GLY A 118 -18.31 -4.03 -1.57
C GLY A 118 -19.64 -4.34 -2.27
N PRO A 119 -19.60 -4.77 -3.56
CA PRO A 119 -18.35 -4.91 -4.32
C PRO A 119 -17.67 -3.58 -4.62
N VAL A 120 -16.36 -3.59 -4.67
CA VAL A 120 -15.53 -2.48 -5.16
C VAL A 120 -14.79 -2.91 -6.42
N GLY A 121 -14.81 -2.04 -7.45
CA GLY A 121 -14.16 -2.31 -8.73
C GLY A 121 -12.65 -2.08 -8.67
N LEU A 122 -11.88 -2.92 -9.36
CA LEU A 122 -10.48 -2.70 -9.67
C LEU A 122 -10.22 -2.99 -11.16
N VAL A 123 -9.21 -2.33 -11.72
CA VAL A 123 -8.83 -2.51 -13.12
C VAL A 123 -7.39 -2.98 -13.17
N ALA A 124 -7.14 -4.04 -13.94
CA ALA A 124 -5.80 -4.54 -14.19
C ALA A 124 -5.41 -4.29 -15.65
N PHE A 125 -4.15 -3.93 -15.88
CA PHE A 125 -3.58 -3.60 -17.17
C PHE A 125 -2.67 -4.73 -17.65
N GLU A 126 -2.61 -4.93 -18.96
CA GLU A 126 -1.64 -5.85 -19.57
C GLU A 126 -0.21 -5.33 -19.40
N ASP A 127 -0.06 -4.01 -19.54
CA ASP A 127 1.21 -3.29 -19.47
C ASP A 127 0.98 -2.01 -18.64
N PRO A 128 1.01 -2.11 -17.31
CA PRO A 128 0.83 -0.93 -16.45
C PRO A 128 2.05 0.01 -16.59
N PRO A 129 1.85 1.33 -16.49
CA PRO A 129 2.96 2.29 -16.58
C PRO A 129 3.99 2.15 -15.44
N LEU A 130 3.56 1.68 -14.26
CA LEU A 130 4.46 1.44 -13.14
C LEU A 130 5.38 0.26 -13.44
N ILE A 131 6.69 0.44 -13.20
CA ILE A 131 7.67 -0.65 -13.28
C ILE A 131 7.26 -1.83 -12.39
N GLN A 132 7.22 -3.03 -12.96
CA GLN A 132 6.75 -4.24 -12.30
C GLN A 132 7.90 -5.10 -11.77
N PRO A 133 7.66 -5.92 -10.71
CA PRO A 133 8.61 -6.95 -10.31
C PRO A 133 8.98 -7.88 -11.49
N GLY A 134 10.29 -8.11 -11.68
CA GLY A 134 10.86 -8.84 -12.81
C GLY A 134 11.40 -7.95 -13.93
N GLU A 135 11.04 -6.67 -13.99
CA GLU A 135 11.54 -5.72 -14.97
C GLU A 135 12.89 -5.12 -14.55
N VAL A 136 13.63 -4.58 -15.51
CA VAL A 136 14.88 -3.87 -15.26
C VAL A 136 14.57 -2.48 -14.72
N ALA A 137 15.17 -2.14 -13.58
CA ALA A 137 15.00 -0.84 -12.95
C ALA A 137 15.52 0.29 -13.85
N PRO A 138 14.79 1.40 -14.00
CA PRO A 138 15.28 2.57 -14.72
C PRO A 138 16.52 3.17 -14.06
N GLN A 139 17.54 3.49 -14.88
CA GLN A 139 18.77 4.13 -14.41
C GLN A 139 18.57 5.65 -14.33
N SER A 140 17.78 6.08 -13.36
CA SER A 140 17.41 7.48 -13.17
C SER A 140 18.54 8.27 -12.53
N GLU A 141 18.93 9.37 -13.17
CA GLU A 141 19.86 10.33 -12.58
C GLU A 141 19.15 11.12 -11.48
N THR A 142 19.45 10.78 -10.23
CA THR A 142 18.89 11.46 -9.07
C THR A 142 19.94 12.30 -8.33
N ARG A 143 19.48 13.27 -7.55
CA ARG A 143 20.36 14.21 -6.84
C ARG A 143 21.08 13.51 -5.69
N THR A 144 22.38 13.82 -5.52
CA THR A 144 23.22 13.26 -4.45
C THR A 144 23.82 14.34 -3.56
N SER A 145 24.26 13.94 -2.36
CA SER A 145 24.97 14.81 -1.41
C SER A 145 26.30 15.35 -1.96
N ALA A 146 26.93 14.65 -2.90
CA ALA A 146 28.13 15.13 -3.60
C ALA A 146 27.84 16.36 -4.48
N GLN A 147 26.66 16.41 -5.10
CA GLN A 147 26.20 17.53 -5.90
C GLN A 147 25.58 18.65 -5.03
N TYR A 148 24.88 18.24 -3.97
CA TYR A 148 24.13 19.13 -3.07
C TYR A 148 24.48 18.82 -1.61
N PRO A 149 25.58 19.41 -1.07
CA PRO A 149 26.01 19.16 0.32
C PRO A 149 24.98 19.59 1.39
N ASP A 150 24.11 20.55 1.03
CA ASP A 150 22.94 20.91 1.86
C ASP A 150 21.75 20.03 1.44
N LEU A 151 21.46 19.02 2.24
CA LEU A 151 20.39 18.06 1.94
C LEU A 151 19.01 18.71 1.89
N SER A 152 18.77 19.85 2.54
CA SER A 152 17.48 20.55 2.46
C SER A 152 17.09 21.01 1.06
N ILE A 153 18.02 20.95 0.10
CA ILE A 153 17.79 21.26 -1.31
C ILE A 153 17.22 20.04 -2.07
N ILE A 154 17.53 18.82 -1.60
CA ILE A 154 17.22 17.58 -2.31
C ILE A 154 16.27 16.67 -1.55
N THR A 155 15.85 17.03 -0.35
CA THR A 155 14.83 16.30 0.41
C THR A 155 14.04 17.21 1.32
N SER A 156 12.76 16.89 1.49
CA SER A 156 11.86 17.49 2.46
C SER A 156 11.77 16.71 3.79
N ASP A 157 12.58 15.64 3.93
CA ASP A 157 12.67 14.89 5.19
C ASP A 157 13.25 15.78 6.28
N PRO A 158 12.57 15.98 7.43
CA PRO A 158 13.06 16.81 8.52
C PRO A 158 14.27 16.20 9.26
N ASP A 159 14.49 14.88 9.12
CA ASP A 159 15.61 14.16 9.75
C ASP A 159 16.26 13.20 8.72
N PRO A 160 16.92 13.74 7.68
CA PRO A 160 17.46 12.93 6.60
C PRO A 160 18.65 12.09 7.04
N ASP A 161 18.67 10.81 6.68
CA ASP A 161 19.87 9.97 6.81
C ASP A 161 20.82 10.27 5.64
N PRO A 162 21.99 10.90 5.85
CA PRO A 162 22.88 11.32 4.78
C PRO A 162 23.34 10.18 3.85
N ALA A 163 23.41 8.95 4.38
CA ALA A 163 23.86 7.81 3.60
C ALA A 163 22.87 7.42 2.48
N MET A 164 21.60 7.83 2.59
CA MET A 164 20.59 7.57 1.55
C MET A 164 20.68 8.54 0.36
N TYR A 165 21.66 9.44 0.35
CA TYR A 165 21.89 10.43 -0.71
C TYR A 165 23.32 10.39 -1.24
N GLU A 166 24.11 9.37 -0.90
CA GLU A 166 25.50 9.23 -1.33
C GLU A 166 25.60 8.80 -2.80
N VAL A 167 24.66 7.97 -3.26
CA VAL A 167 24.59 7.45 -4.62
C VAL A 167 23.28 7.87 -5.31
N SER A 168 23.30 8.01 -6.63
CA SER A 168 22.10 8.18 -7.44
C SER A 168 21.40 6.84 -7.65
N VAL A 169 20.12 6.86 -8.06
CA VAL A 169 19.43 5.63 -8.47
C VAL A 169 20.17 4.96 -9.63
N ALA A 170 20.67 5.73 -10.62
CA ALA A 170 21.42 5.18 -11.74
C ALA A 170 22.67 4.40 -11.29
N GLU A 171 23.40 4.91 -10.30
CA GLU A 171 24.54 4.21 -9.71
C GLU A 171 24.09 2.96 -8.94
N ALA A 172 23.12 3.08 -8.01
CA ALA A 172 22.66 2.00 -7.17
C ALA A 172 22.10 0.79 -7.96
N VAL A 173 21.41 1.00 -9.10
CA VAL A 173 20.85 -0.09 -9.92
C VAL A 173 21.85 -0.69 -10.91
N SER A 174 23.06 -0.12 -11.06
CA SER A 174 24.05 -0.54 -12.06
C SER A 174 25.37 -1.03 -11.49
N ASP A 175 25.65 -0.84 -10.21
CA ASP A 175 26.93 -1.19 -9.60
C ASP A 175 27.05 -2.67 -9.16
N GLY A 176 25.94 -3.43 -9.23
CA GLY A 176 25.88 -4.83 -8.85
C GLY A 176 25.64 -5.07 -7.36
N THR A 177 25.20 -4.04 -6.63
CA THR A 177 24.75 -4.11 -5.24
C THR A 177 23.22 -4.13 -5.20
N PRO A 178 22.57 -4.99 -4.38
CA PRO A 178 21.12 -4.87 -4.18
C PRO A 178 20.75 -3.50 -3.62
N ALA A 179 19.60 -2.96 -4.02
CA ALA A 179 19.19 -1.63 -3.60
C ALA A 179 17.75 -1.58 -3.09
N VAL A 180 17.50 -0.69 -2.13
CA VAL A 180 16.16 -0.27 -1.67
C VAL A 180 16.00 1.20 -2.04
N ILE A 181 15.07 1.47 -2.96
CA ILE A 181 14.81 2.81 -3.47
C ILE A 181 13.46 3.26 -2.97
N VAL A 182 13.40 4.38 -2.24
CA VAL A 182 12.16 4.95 -1.73
C VAL A 182 11.89 6.30 -2.38
N PHE A 183 10.76 6.39 -3.08
CA PHE A 183 10.22 7.64 -3.62
C PHE A 183 9.22 8.20 -2.62
N ALA A 184 9.52 9.32 -2.02
CA ALA A 184 8.69 9.94 -0.99
C ALA A 184 8.89 11.47 -0.96
N THR A 185 7.89 12.17 -0.42
CA THR A 185 7.94 13.61 -0.18
C THR A 185 7.33 13.93 1.19
N PRO A 186 8.08 13.78 2.28
CA PRO A 186 7.53 13.91 3.64
C PRO A 186 6.77 15.22 3.91
N ALA A 187 7.26 16.36 3.42
CA ALA A 187 6.61 17.65 3.68
C ALA A 187 5.39 17.94 2.78
N PHE A 188 5.26 17.28 1.63
CA PHE A 188 4.22 17.57 0.65
C PHE A 188 3.23 16.41 0.43
N CYS A 189 3.32 15.38 1.25
CA CYS A 189 2.54 14.15 1.13
C CYS A 189 1.10 14.33 1.62
N VAL A 190 0.15 14.33 0.70
CA VAL A 190 -1.28 14.45 1.03
C VAL A 190 -1.81 13.24 1.79
N SER A 191 -1.27 12.04 1.53
CA SER A 191 -1.68 10.80 2.20
C SER A 191 -1.14 10.65 3.62
N GLU A 192 -0.17 11.48 4.04
CA GLU A 192 0.54 11.40 5.31
C GLU A 192 1.36 10.10 5.51
N THR A 193 1.55 9.31 4.47
CA THR A 193 2.23 8.01 4.56
C THR A 193 3.72 8.08 4.17
N CYS A 194 4.16 9.15 3.49
CA CYS A 194 5.54 9.29 3.02
C CYS A 194 6.56 9.30 4.17
N GLY A 195 6.32 10.12 5.20
CA GLY A 195 7.19 10.18 6.38
C GLY A 195 7.30 8.82 7.08
N PRO A 196 6.18 8.22 7.52
CA PRO A 196 6.19 6.91 8.18
C PRO A 196 6.88 5.81 7.36
N LEU A 197 6.64 5.71 6.05
CA LEU A 197 7.27 4.70 5.21
C LEU A 197 8.77 4.96 5.03
N LEU A 198 9.19 6.22 4.85
CA LEU A 198 10.61 6.59 4.77
C LEU A 198 11.33 6.29 6.08
N ASP A 199 10.73 6.61 7.23
CA ASP A 199 11.30 6.32 8.55
C ASP A 199 11.46 4.82 8.78
N GLN A 200 10.50 4.02 8.32
CA GLN A 200 10.58 2.57 8.35
C GLN A 200 11.76 2.07 7.50
N VAL A 201 11.92 2.55 6.26
CA VAL A 201 13.05 2.19 5.37
C VAL A 201 14.38 2.60 5.98
N LYS A 202 14.50 3.82 6.56
CA LYS A 202 15.70 4.26 7.29
C LYS A 202 16.06 3.31 8.43
N ALA A 203 15.07 2.80 9.17
CA ALA A 203 15.30 1.89 10.29
C ALA A 203 15.87 0.53 9.87
N PHE A 204 15.63 0.08 8.63
CA PHE A 204 16.19 -1.18 8.11
C PHE A 204 17.64 -1.06 7.68
N ARG A 205 18.08 0.11 7.22
CA ARG A 205 19.42 0.31 6.64
C ARG A 205 20.58 -0.23 7.49
N PRO A 206 20.64 -0.02 8.81
CA PRO A 206 21.74 -0.53 9.64
C PRO A 206 21.84 -2.06 9.68
N ASP A 207 20.74 -2.78 9.44
CA ASP A 207 20.71 -4.25 9.43
C ASP A 207 21.25 -4.84 8.10
N TYR A 208 21.37 -4.00 7.05
CA TYR A 208 21.73 -4.42 5.69
C TYR A 208 22.92 -3.63 5.11
N PRO A 209 24.14 -3.78 5.69
CA PRO A 209 25.32 -3.00 5.28
C PRO A 209 25.82 -3.28 3.86
N GLY A 210 25.28 -4.32 3.19
CA GLY A 210 25.59 -4.69 1.80
C GLY A 210 24.49 -4.34 0.82
N VAL A 211 23.59 -3.42 1.17
CA VAL A 211 22.47 -2.97 0.35
C VAL A 211 22.52 -1.45 0.26
N ASP A 212 22.35 -0.91 -0.93
CA ASP A 212 22.21 0.53 -1.12
C ASP A 212 20.78 0.97 -0.77
N PHE A 213 20.67 1.99 0.07
CA PHE A 213 19.39 2.61 0.41
C PHE A 213 19.37 4.01 -0.17
N VAL A 214 18.43 4.28 -1.08
CA VAL A 214 18.33 5.57 -1.79
C VAL A 214 16.97 6.19 -1.54
N HIS A 215 16.93 7.42 -1.03
CA HIS A 215 15.72 8.23 -0.98
C HIS A 215 15.69 9.21 -2.16
N VAL A 216 14.61 9.17 -2.90
CA VAL A 216 14.31 10.10 -3.99
C VAL A 216 13.16 11.00 -3.57
N GLU A 217 13.44 12.27 -3.33
CA GLU A 217 12.40 13.29 -3.23
C GLU A 217 11.71 13.44 -4.58
N ILE A 218 10.39 13.37 -4.60
CA ILE A 218 9.64 13.38 -5.87
C ILE A 218 9.50 14.77 -6.50
N TYR A 219 9.87 15.84 -5.80
CA TYR A 219 9.82 17.21 -6.31
C TYR A 219 11.21 17.85 -6.44
N GLN A 220 11.36 18.69 -7.47
CA GLN A 220 12.65 19.33 -7.79
C GLN A 220 12.92 20.60 -6.99
N ASP A 221 11.88 21.39 -6.75
CA ASP A 221 11.99 22.67 -6.06
C ASP A 221 11.13 22.64 -4.79
N LEU A 222 11.81 22.54 -3.65
CA LEU A 222 11.18 22.36 -2.33
C LEU A 222 10.89 23.69 -1.61
N GLN A 223 11.30 24.82 -2.21
CA GLN A 223 11.16 26.14 -1.59
C GLN A 223 10.07 26.98 -2.29
N VAL A 224 8.99 26.33 -2.67
CA VAL A 224 7.84 26.97 -3.30
C VAL A 224 6.82 27.46 -2.25
N GLU A 225 6.03 28.48 -2.61
CA GLU A 225 4.97 29.00 -1.76
C GLU A 225 3.65 28.23 -1.88
N SER A 226 3.48 27.46 -2.98
CA SER A 226 2.26 26.72 -3.29
C SER A 226 2.56 25.32 -3.81
N PHE A 227 1.71 24.36 -3.49
CA PHE A 227 1.75 23.01 -4.08
C PHE A 227 1.64 23.02 -5.62
N GLU A 228 0.97 24.01 -6.18
CA GLU A 228 0.80 24.14 -7.64
C GLU A 228 2.12 24.47 -8.35
N ASP A 229 3.10 24.99 -7.62
CA ASP A 229 4.43 25.34 -8.16
C ASP A 229 5.43 24.17 -8.07
N LEU A 230 5.06 23.07 -7.42
CA LEU A 230 5.91 21.87 -7.33
C LEU A 230 6.05 21.22 -8.73
N THR A 231 7.26 20.85 -9.06
CA THR A 231 7.58 20.13 -10.31
C THR A 231 8.16 18.77 -9.95
N ALA A 232 7.59 17.70 -10.49
CA ALA A 232 8.08 16.35 -10.27
C ALA A 232 9.51 16.16 -10.85
N VAL A 233 10.30 15.31 -10.22
CA VAL A 233 11.60 14.90 -10.76
C VAL A 233 11.39 13.92 -11.94
N PRO A 234 12.29 13.86 -12.93
CA PRO A 234 12.14 12.95 -14.08
C PRO A 234 11.98 11.49 -13.70
N ALA A 235 12.62 11.06 -12.60
CA ALA A 235 12.56 9.69 -12.12
C ALA A 235 11.12 9.21 -11.81
N THR A 236 10.19 10.09 -11.44
CA THR A 236 8.78 9.72 -11.23
C THR A 236 8.12 9.22 -12.51
N ASP A 237 8.37 9.89 -13.64
CA ASP A 237 7.86 9.48 -14.94
C ASP A 237 8.60 8.24 -15.47
N GLU A 238 9.92 8.16 -15.27
CA GLU A 238 10.76 7.02 -15.70
C GLU A 238 10.36 5.71 -15.00
N TRP A 239 9.94 5.78 -13.73
CA TRP A 239 9.45 4.64 -12.95
C TRP A 239 7.94 4.42 -13.08
N GLY A 240 7.24 5.33 -13.79
CA GLY A 240 5.80 5.28 -14.02
C GLY A 240 4.98 5.42 -12.76
N LEU A 241 5.43 6.23 -11.79
CA LEU A 241 4.78 6.37 -10.49
C LEU A 241 3.42 7.09 -10.60
N PRO A 242 2.30 6.43 -10.29
CA PRO A 242 0.97 7.05 -10.33
C PRO A 242 0.63 7.82 -9.05
N SER A 243 1.40 7.63 -7.99
CA SER A 243 1.17 8.14 -6.63
C SER A 243 2.49 8.15 -5.85
N GLU A 244 2.43 8.58 -4.59
CA GLU A 244 3.51 8.44 -3.59
C GLU A 244 2.94 8.04 -2.21
N PRO A 245 3.76 7.42 -1.35
CA PRO A 245 5.14 6.95 -1.56
C PRO A 245 5.22 5.56 -2.19
N TRP A 246 6.41 5.24 -2.76
CA TRP A 246 6.75 3.90 -3.26
C TRP A 246 8.08 3.44 -2.71
N VAL A 247 8.19 2.14 -2.43
CA VAL A 247 9.47 1.46 -2.17
C VAL A 247 9.66 0.38 -3.21
N PHE A 248 10.85 0.34 -3.81
CA PHE A 248 11.27 -0.72 -4.72
C PHE A 248 12.50 -1.41 -4.15
N VAL A 249 12.51 -2.73 -4.24
CA VAL A 249 13.68 -3.56 -3.95
C VAL A 249 14.25 -4.06 -5.26
N VAL A 250 15.54 -3.86 -5.47
CA VAL A 250 16.26 -4.20 -6.71
C VAL A 250 17.38 -5.16 -6.37
N ASP A 251 17.55 -6.22 -7.15
CA ASP A 251 18.61 -7.19 -6.97
C ASP A 251 19.95 -6.76 -7.61
N GLU A 252 21.01 -7.55 -7.39
CA GLU A 252 22.36 -7.32 -7.95
C GLU A 252 22.42 -7.25 -9.48
N SER A 253 21.39 -7.74 -10.18
CA SER A 253 21.27 -7.64 -11.64
C SER A 253 20.56 -6.40 -12.13
N GLY A 254 20.15 -5.51 -11.22
CA GLY A 254 19.38 -4.30 -11.53
C GLY A 254 17.92 -4.58 -11.86
N ARG A 255 17.35 -5.70 -11.38
CA ARG A 255 15.92 -6.01 -11.57
C ARG A 255 15.13 -5.72 -10.32
N VAL A 256 13.96 -5.13 -10.50
CA VAL A 256 12.98 -4.97 -9.42
C VAL A 256 12.49 -6.35 -8.99
N THR A 257 12.62 -6.67 -7.72
CA THR A 257 12.15 -7.94 -7.12
C THR A 257 10.88 -7.76 -6.31
N ALA A 258 10.65 -6.56 -5.78
CA ALA A 258 9.43 -6.20 -5.05
C ALA A 258 9.14 -4.71 -5.15
N SER A 259 7.86 -4.35 -5.03
CA SER A 259 7.40 -2.97 -4.94
C SER A 259 6.28 -2.83 -3.89
N PHE A 260 6.28 -1.70 -3.18
CA PHE A 260 5.31 -1.40 -2.12
C PHE A 260 4.79 0.02 -2.29
N GLU A 261 3.49 0.15 -2.51
CA GLU A 261 2.79 1.43 -2.52
C GLU A 261 2.35 1.79 -1.10
N GLY A 262 2.51 3.04 -0.72
CA GLY A 262 1.90 3.66 0.46
C GLY A 262 2.32 3.11 1.81
N ALA A 263 2.44 1.80 1.96
CA ALA A 263 2.80 1.12 3.20
C ALA A 263 3.31 -0.30 2.95
N ALA A 264 4.16 -0.78 3.83
CA ALA A 264 4.57 -2.17 3.91
C ALA A 264 4.69 -2.59 5.38
N SER A 265 4.49 -3.87 5.70
CA SER A 265 4.86 -4.39 7.01
C SER A 265 6.38 -4.61 7.10
N ASP A 266 6.92 -4.60 8.32
CA ASP A 266 8.34 -4.93 8.54
C ASP A 266 8.69 -6.32 8.00
N ALA A 267 7.75 -7.26 8.11
CA ALA A 267 7.93 -8.62 7.60
C ALA A 267 8.01 -8.65 6.06
N GLU A 268 7.17 -7.86 5.37
CA GLU A 268 7.20 -7.75 3.91
C GLU A 268 8.50 -7.13 3.42
N LEU A 269 8.93 -6.00 4.01
CA LEU A 269 10.17 -5.32 3.64
C LEU A 269 11.38 -6.22 3.91
N ARG A 270 11.48 -6.85 5.08
CA ARG A 270 12.57 -7.76 5.41
C ARG A 270 12.64 -8.92 4.42
N ALA A 271 11.50 -9.59 4.17
CA ALA A 271 11.46 -10.70 3.23
C ALA A 271 11.85 -10.28 1.80
N ALA A 272 11.46 -9.08 1.36
CA ALA A 272 11.83 -8.56 0.04
C ALA A 272 13.33 -8.26 -0.07
N ILE A 273 13.91 -7.61 0.96
CA ILE A 273 15.34 -7.30 0.98
C ILE A 273 16.16 -8.59 1.06
N ASP A 274 15.80 -9.53 1.96
CA ASP A 274 16.47 -10.81 2.09
C ASP A 274 16.45 -11.62 0.77
N ALA A 275 15.35 -11.55 0.02
CA ALA A 275 15.20 -12.24 -1.27
C ALA A 275 16.03 -11.60 -2.41
N ALA A 276 16.41 -10.34 -2.28
CA ALA A 276 17.26 -9.65 -3.26
C ALA A 276 18.77 -9.84 -3.00
N LEU A 277 19.13 -10.37 -1.82
CA LEU A 277 20.53 -10.68 -1.51
C LEU A 277 21.02 -11.87 -2.33
N PRO A 278 22.34 -11.92 -2.69
CA PRO A 278 22.95 -12.99 -3.47
C PRO A 278 23.01 -14.35 -2.75
#